data_c51ddaff24d997ec4ec2f47cc05f51ba
#
_entry.id   c51ddaff24d997ec4ec2f47cc05f51ba
#
_cell.length_a   1.000
_cell.length_b   1.000
_cell.length_c   1.000
_cell.angle_alpha   90.00
_cell.angle_beta   90.00
_cell.angle_gamma   90.00
#
_symmetry.space_group_name_H-M   'P 1'
#
loop_
_entity.id
_entity.type
_entity.pdbx_description
1 polymer ?
#
loop_
_entity_poly.entity_id
_entity_poly.type
_entity_poly.pdbx_seq_one_letter_code
_entity_poly.pdbx_strand_id
1 'polypeptide(L)'
;MTEMLFTPKSIGSVTIPNRTVFLAHETGFAEDGLPTERDAAYYRARARGGVGLIMGPSSMLVHPSASNPMYASGYDPEVVPRLRTIADACHEYGTKVFAQLQHTGGEDSGEFAMHETWAPSAVPTDFGYEMPKRMEIEDIEEIKLGFAKTAEHVKRGGLDGIELKAGHDGILRQFISPKYNHRDDRYGGSTENRVRLVNEVVEAIRNRVGEEFPVGIRFTLDEMEEGGYGYDYAVDVLRHLHPSLDFLDSDIATISKLYITDAPMHAPLGYTSEYYGAAREELDVPVIAAGRINDMTKANDLLEEGQADFVGMCRQLICDADTVRKVRAGDDDEVTHCIACNQNCLGGIHTKGHVGCIQTPRSGRETKLPHIEDLADAPTPKRILVVGGGPAGLSFAVTAADFGQQVTIREREAVLGGQSNIATEIDSRQEFGDAVRNLRNQLNSRDVTVETGVEVTPEDVDREAWDEIVVATGAREQQPSPPLEGERVYQSWDVLGGDDVGERVIVLDNNNHAAGVGVAEQLAVEGHDVTFVTTAY
;
A
#
# COMPACT_ATOMS: atom_id res chain seq x y z
N MET A 1 -5.71 -13.54 20.70
CA MET A 1 -6.74 -12.74 21.40
C MET A 1 -6.58 -11.32 20.89
N THR A 2 -7.60 -10.75 20.27
CA THR A 2 -7.55 -9.47 19.52
C THR A 2 -8.58 -8.47 20.08
N GLU A 3 -8.84 -8.56 21.42
CA GLU A 3 -9.95 -7.83 22.05
C GLU A 3 -9.77 -6.33 22.01
N MET A 4 -8.56 -5.80 22.23
CA MET A 4 -8.33 -4.37 22.25
C MET A 4 -8.52 -3.77 20.84
N LEU A 5 -8.12 -4.49 19.81
CA LEU A 5 -8.26 -4.06 18.41
C LEU A 5 -9.72 -3.72 18.03
N PHE A 6 -10.69 -4.44 18.62
CA PHE A 6 -12.11 -4.26 18.35
C PHE A 6 -12.83 -3.29 19.30
N THR A 7 -12.10 -2.62 20.20
CA THR A 7 -12.69 -1.59 21.06
C THR A 7 -12.75 -0.23 20.35
N PRO A 8 -13.82 0.57 20.58
CA PRO A 8 -13.89 1.92 20.02
C PRO A 8 -12.89 2.87 20.69
N LYS A 9 -12.45 3.88 19.97
CA LYS A 9 -11.68 5.02 20.48
C LYS A 9 -11.97 6.29 19.67
N SER A 10 -11.93 7.44 20.32
CA SER A 10 -12.17 8.72 19.65
C SER A 10 -10.89 9.34 19.11
N ILE A 11 -11.04 10.04 17.98
CA ILE A 11 -10.11 11.03 17.41
C ILE A 11 -10.87 12.36 17.38
N GLY A 12 -10.45 13.32 18.17
CA GLY A 12 -11.22 14.55 18.39
C GLY A 12 -12.67 14.23 18.81
N SER A 13 -13.64 14.79 18.14
CA SER A 13 -15.07 14.59 18.39
C SER A 13 -15.65 13.28 17.80
N VAL A 14 -14.89 12.56 16.96
CA VAL A 14 -15.37 11.40 16.19
C VAL A 14 -14.96 10.10 16.86
N THR A 15 -15.94 9.25 17.19
CA THR A 15 -15.69 7.89 17.70
C THR A 15 -15.48 6.92 16.54
N ILE A 16 -14.30 6.29 16.50
CA ILE A 16 -13.95 5.24 15.55
C ILE A 16 -14.37 3.90 16.17
N PRO A 17 -15.12 3.03 15.45
CA PRO A 17 -15.75 1.84 16.02
C PRO A 17 -14.77 0.72 16.43
N ASN A 18 -13.55 0.74 15.93
CA ASN A 18 -12.45 -0.16 16.31
C ASN A 18 -11.10 0.48 15.99
N ARG A 19 -10.00 -0.16 16.37
CA ARG A 19 -8.64 0.41 16.28
C ARG A 19 -7.95 0.20 14.95
N THR A 20 -8.65 -0.30 13.91
CA THR A 20 -8.05 -0.56 12.61
C THR A 20 -8.19 0.63 11.66
N VAL A 21 -7.12 0.95 10.95
CA VAL A 21 -7.08 2.07 10.00
C VAL A 21 -6.60 1.58 8.63
N PHE A 22 -7.37 1.87 7.59
CA PHE A 22 -6.89 1.75 6.22
C PHE A 22 -6.18 3.04 5.84
N LEU A 23 -4.85 3.00 5.85
CA LEU A 23 -4.01 4.19 5.65
C LEU A 23 -4.13 4.79 4.25
N ALA A 24 -3.85 6.08 4.18
CA ALA A 24 -3.77 6.83 2.93
C ALA A 24 -2.72 6.21 1.98
N HIS A 25 -3.11 6.06 0.72
CA HIS A 25 -2.27 5.57 -0.36
C HIS A 25 -2.84 5.99 -1.70
N GLU A 26 -2.01 6.03 -2.72
CA GLU A 26 -2.43 6.38 -4.07
C GLU A 26 -3.27 5.26 -4.68
N THR A 27 -4.43 5.62 -5.21
CA THR A 27 -5.30 4.66 -5.91
C THR A 27 -5.17 4.76 -7.44
N GLY A 28 -4.91 5.95 -7.97
CA GLY A 28 -4.88 6.23 -9.40
C GLY A 28 -6.26 6.08 -10.06
N PHE A 29 -7.34 6.38 -9.33
CA PHE A 29 -8.71 6.24 -9.84
C PHE A 29 -9.36 7.58 -10.20
N ALA A 30 -8.69 8.70 -9.94
CA ALA A 30 -9.20 10.00 -10.33
C ALA A 30 -9.31 10.12 -11.86
N GLU A 31 -10.37 10.71 -12.33
CA GLU A 31 -10.58 11.08 -13.73
C GLU A 31 -10.86 12.58 -13.79
N ASP A 32 -10.12 13.29 -14.63
CA ASP A 32 -10.18 14.76 -14.73
C ASP A 32 -10.04 15.48 -13.36
N GLY A 33 -9.22 14.94 -12.49
CA GLY A 33 -9.00 15.46 -11.13
C GLY A 33 -10.16 15.23 -10.15
N LEU A 34 -11.13 14.38 -10.46
CA LEU A 34 -12.27 14.08 -9.61
C LEU A 34 -12.30 12.60 -9.18
N PRO A 35 -12.65 12.30 -7.92
CA PRO A 35 -12.91 10.94 -7.49
C PRO A 35 -14.05 10.30 -8.29
N THR A 36 -13.95 8.99 -8.52
CA THR A 36 -14.88 8.23 -9.37
C THR A 36 -15.71 7.22 -8.57
N GLU A 37 -16.64 6.55 -9.22
CA GLU A 37 -17.37 5.41 -8.64
C GLU A 37 -16.41 4.26 -8.26
N ARG A 38 -15.24 4.19 -8.89
CA ARG A 38 -14.22 3.20 -8.56
C ARG A 38 -13.63 3.45 -7.19
N ASP A 39 -13.40 4.72 -6.80
CA ASP A 39 -12.99 5.07 -5.44
C ASP A 39 -14.05 4.66 -4.42
N ALA A 40 -15.32 4.99 -4.68
CA ALA A 40 -16.41 4.65 -3.78
C ALA A 40 -16.54 3.12 -3.60
N ALA A 41 -16.46 2.33 -4.67
CA ALA A 41 -16.53 0.87 -4.60
C ALA A 41 -15.33 0.27 -3.87
N TYR A 42 -14.14 0.83 -4.08
CA TYR A 42 -12.90 0.43 -3.43
C TYR A 42 -12.95 0.63 -1.92
N TYR A 43 -13.32 1.82 -1.46
CA TYR A 43 -13.45 2.11 -0.03
C TYR A 43 -14.63 1.38 0.61
N ARG A 44 -15.77 1.26 -0.10
CA ARG A 44 -16.94 0.48 0.36
C ARG A 44 -16.57 -0.98 0.66
N ALA A 45 -15.71 -1.60 -0.15
CA ALA A 45 -15.29 -2.98 0.08
C ALA A 45 -14.55 -3.14 1.42
N ARG A 46 -13.67 -2.19 1.80
CA ARG A 46 -12.95 -2.18 3.09
C ARG A 46 -13.87 -1.85 4.25
N ALA A 47 -14.81 -0.92 4.05
CA ALA A 47 -15.83 -0.59 5.04
C ALA A 47 -16.71 -1.80 5.36
N ARG A 48 -17.22 -2.52 4.34
CA ARG A 48 -17.92 -3.79 4.50
C ARG A 48 -17.08 -4.84 5.22
N GLY A 49 -15.77 -4.86 4.95
CA GLY A 49 -14.79 -5.69 5.64
C GLY A 49 -14.57 -5.34 7.10
N GLY A 50 -15.17 -4.25 7.60
CA GLY A 50 -15.23 -3.93 9.02
C GLY A 50 -14.11 -3.04 9.54
N VAL A 51 -13.32 -2.39 8.68
CA VAL A 51 -12.31 -1.43 9.11
C VAL A 51 -12.93 -0.25 9.84
N GLY A 52 -12.28 0.25 10.91
CA GLY A 52 -12.82 1.33 11.73
C GLY A 52 -12.71 2.71 11.07
N LEU A 53 -11.57 2.99 10.45
CA LEU A 53 -11.28 4.26 9.81
C LEU A 53 -10.63 4.04 8.44
N ILE A 54 -11.04 4.82 7.46
CA ILE A 54 -10.41 4.91 6.13
C ILE A 54 -9.80 6.29 5.97
N MET A 55 -8.48 6.37 5.67
CA MET A 55 -7.81 7.57 5.21
C MET A 55 -7.91 7.63 3.68
N GLY A 56 -8.98 8.24 3.17
CA GLY A 56 -9.21 8.32 1.74
C GLY A 56 -10.39 9.22 1.36
N PRO A 57 -10.35 9.86 0.16
CA PRO A 57 -9.28 9.84 -0.83
C PRO A 57 -7.96 10.36 -0.29
N SER A 58 -6.86 9.73 -0.72
CA SER A 58 -5.53 10.17 -0.35
C SER A 58 -4.99 11.22 -1.32
N SER A 59 -3.99 11.97 -0.86
CA SER A 59 -3.24 12.92 -1.70
C SER A 59 -4.15 13.91 -2.45
N MET A 60 -5.26 14.36 -1.81
CA MET A 60 -6.11 15.38 -2.41
C MET A 60 -5.34 16.71 -2.54
N LEU A 61 -5.16 17.15 -3.77
CA LEU A 61 -4.39 18.36 -4.09
C LEU A 61 -5.12 19.62 -3.64
N VAL A 62 -4.40 20.49 -2.94
CA VAL A 62 -4.97 21.69 -2.33
C VAL A 62 -4.85 22.93 -3.21
N HIS A 63 -4.00 22.86 -4.27
CA HIS A 63 -3.75 24.01 -5.15
C HIS A 63 -3.41 23.55 -6.57
N PRO A 64 -3.78 24.30 -7.63
CA PRO A 64 -3.51 23.95 -9.02
C PRO A 64 -2.02 23.79 -9.37
N SER A 65 -1.10 24.45 -8.64
CA SER A 65 0.35 24.35 -8.87
C SER A 65 0.92 22.95 -8.56
N ALA A 66 0.13 22.07 -7.95
CA ALA A 66 0.48 20.67 -7.69
C ALA A 66 -0.41 19.70 -8.48
N SER A 67 -0.99 20.12 -9.61
CA SER A 67 -1.91 19.28 -10.39
C SER A 67 -1.21 18.02 -10.92
N ASN A 68 -1.83 16.87 -10.68
CA ASN A 68 -1.36 15.55 -11.12
C ASN A 68 -2.58 14.70 -11.49
N PRO A 69 -2.60 14.03 -12.67
CA PRO A 69 -3.78 13.31 -13.14
C PRO A 69 -4.18 12.10 -12.29
N MET A 70 -3.28 11.60 -11.44
CA MET A 70 -3.56 10.47 -10.55
C MET A 70 -4.30 10.87 -9.27
N TYR A 71 -4.34 12.17 -8.94
CA TYR A 71 -4.87 12.68 -7.68
C TYR A 71 -6.15 13.50 -7.87
N ALA A 72 -6.97 13.52 -6.82
CA ALA A 72 -8.15 14.36 -6.80
C ALA A 72 -7.78 15.83 -6.56
N SER A 73 -8.32 16.75 -7.35
CA SER A 73 -8.18 18.21 -7.22
C SER A 73 -9.09 18.74 -6.11
N GLY A 74 -8.66 18.59 -4.84
CA GLY A 74 -9.45 18.97 -3.67
C GLY A 74 -9.84 20.45 -3.62
N TYR A 75 -9.08 21.32 -4.31
CA TYR A 75 -9.40 22.74 -4.46
C TYR A 75 -10.62 23.00 -5.38
N ASP A 76 -11.03 22.02 -6.21
CA ASP A 76 -12.19 22.12 -7.08
C ASP A 76 -13.49 21.81 -6.30
N PRO A 77 -14.51 22.69 -6.29
CA PRO A 77 -15.76 22.43 -5.58
C PRO A 77 -16.55 21.23 -6.16
N GLU A 78 -16.27 20.77 -7.37
CA GLU A 78 -16.92 19.61 -7.98
C GLU A 78 -16.55 18.29 -7.29
N VAL A 79 -15.49 18.25 -6.45
CA VAL A 79 -15.20 17.08 -5.60
C VAL A 79 -16.29 16.83 -4.55
N VAL A 80 -17.04 17.84 -4.12
CA VAL A 80 -18.01 17.74 -3.00
C VAL A 80 -19.06 16.64 -3.22
N PRO A 81 -19.77 16.56 -4.36
CA PRO A 81 -20.71 15.46 -4.58
C PRO A 81 -20.01 14.10 -4.71
N ARG A 82 -18.79 14.04 -5.22
CA ARG A 82 -17.99 12.80 -5.33
C ARG A 82 -17.58 12.28 -3.96
N LEU A 83 -17.14 13.17 -3.08
CA LEU A 83 -16.82 12.85 -1.69
C LEU A 83 -18.05 12.36 -0.93
N ARG A 84 -19.23 12.92 -1.20
CA ARG A 84 -20.51 12.45 -0.62
C ARG A 84 -20.77 11.00 -0.98
N THR A 85 -20.58 10.61 -2.24
CA THR A 85 -20.73 9.22 -2.68
C THR A 85 -19.80 8.26 -1.93
N ILE A 86 -18.54 8.66 -1.69
CA ILE A 86 -17.58 7.87 -0.91
C ILE A 86 -18.02 7.78 0.56
N ALA A 87 -18.37 8.91 1.18
CA ALA A 87 -18.80 8.97 2.57
C ALA A 87 -20.02 8.06 2.81
N ASP A 88 -21.07 8.20 1.99
CA ASP A 88 -22.30 7.42 2.11
C ASP A 88 -22.03 5.92 1.96
N ALA A 89 -21.18 5.52 0.99
CA ALA A 89 -20.81 4.13 0.76
C ALA A 89 -20.05 3.48 1.94
N CYS A 90 -19.28 4.27 2.69
CA CYS A 90 -18.54 3.78 3.86
C CYS A 90 -19.38 3.84 5.13
N HIS A 91 -20.15 4.91 5.32
CA HIS A 91 -21.02 5.10 6.48
C HIS A 91 -22.12 4.04 6.56
N GLU A 92 -22.55 3.46 5.43
CA GLU A 92 -23.47 2.30 5.40
C GLU A 92 -23.01 1.17 6.34
N TYR A 93 -21.68 1.01 6.53
CA TYR A 93 -21.07 -0.02 7.39
C TYR A 93 -20.55 0.52 8.73
N GLY A 94 -20.80 1.80 9.04
CA GLY A 94 -20.35 2.45 10.27
C GLY A 94 -18.88 2.87 10.27
N THR A 95 -18.15 2.66 9.19
CA THR A 95 -16.75 3.06 9.01
C THR A 95 -16.64 4.58 8.89
N LYS A 96 -15.65 5.18 9.56
CA LYS A 96 -15.33 6.59 9.45
C LYS A 96 -14.37 6.86 8.31
N VAL A 97 -14.46 8.06 7.70
CA VAL A 97 -13.67 8.41 6.51
C VAL A 97 -13.02 9.77 6.69
N PHE A 98 -11.70 9.83 6.66
CA PHE A 98 -10.91 11.06 6.64
C PHE A 98 -10.20 11.19 5.31
N ALA A 99 -10.12 12.38 4.73
CA ALA A 99 -9.33 12.63 3.52
C ALA A 99 -7.92 13.10 3.87
N GLN A 100 -6.92 12.69 3.07
CA GLN A 100 -5.57 13.22 3.20
C GLN A 100 -5.36 14.38 2.22
N LEU A 101 -4.89 15.52 2.73
CA LEU A 101 -4.64 16.74 1.98
C LEU A 101 -3.15 16.93 1.70
N GLN A 102 -2.82 17.28 0.47
CA GLN A 102 -1.44 17.35 -0.01
C GLN A 102 -1.21 18.52 -0.95
N HIS A 103 0.03 19.02 -0.94
CA HIS A 103 0.69 19.69 -2.05
C HIS A 103 2.05 19.03 -2.25
N THR A 104 2.35 18.54 -3.45
CA THR A 104 3.55 17.75 -3.74
C THR A 104 4.86 18.53 -3.58
N GLY A 105 4.79 19.86 -3.64
CA GLY A 105 5.99 20.69 -3.54
C GLY A 105 6.92 20.50 -4.73
N GLY A 106 8.22 20.38 -4.45
CA GLY A 106 9.26 20.12 -5.45
C GLY A 106 9.41 18.64 -5.83
N GLU A 107 8.54 17.76 -5.37
CA GLU A 107 8.62 16.30 -5.56
C GLU A 107 7.66 15.78 -6.63
N ASP A 108 7.15 16.65 -7.50
CA ASP A 108 6.35 16.31 -8.67
C ASP A 108 6.90 17.03 -9.91
N SER A 109 6.30 16.78 -11.06
CA SER A 109 6.62 17.47 -12.31
C SER A 109 5.67 18.63 -12.57
N GLY A 110 6.20 19.80 -12.86
CA GLY A 110 5.43 20.95 -13.34
C GLY A 110 4.73 20.73 -14.68
N GLU A 111 5.08 19.66 -15.39
CA GLU A 111 4.48 19.29 -16.67
C GLU A 111 2.97 19.05 -16.53
N PHE A 112 2.52 18.36 -15.50
CA PHE A 112 1.10 18.09 -15.26
C PHE A 112 0.32 19.34 -14.85
N ALA A 113 0.94 20.18 -14.03
CA ALA A 113 0.32 21.42 -13.56
C ALA A 113 0.38 22.56 -14.61
N MET A 114 1.21 22.40 -15.66
CA MET A 114 1.59 23.47 -16.58
C MET A 114 2.09 24.73 -15.83
N HIS A 115 2.81 24.48 -14.73
CA HIS A 115 3.27 25.48 -13.77
C HIS A 115 4.61 25.04 -13.17
N GLU A 116 5.48 26.00 -12.77
CA GLU A 116 6.69 25.63 -12.03
C GLU A 116 6.35 24.96 -10.69
N THR A 117 7.14 23.97 -10.30
CA THR A 117 7.02 23.33 -8.97
C THR A 117 7.42 24.33 -7.89
N TRP A 118 6.74 24.29 -6.74
CA TRP A 118 6.95 25.19 -5.60
C TRP A 118 7.64 24.46 -4.46
N ALA A 119 8.62 25.11 -3.82
CA ALA A 119 9.32 24.58 -2.66
C ALA A 119 9.75 25.69 -1.70
N PRO A 120 10.09 25.37 -0.42
CA PRO A 120 10.60 26.40 0.50
C PRO A 120 11.87 27.08 -0.02
N SER A 121 12.71 26.39 -0.76
CA SER A 121 13.94 26.88 -1.39
C SER A 121 14.17 26.22 -2.74
N ALA A 122 14.97 26.83 -3.60
CA ALA A 122 15.32 26.27 -4.90
C ALA A 122 16.36 25.13 -4.73
N VAL A 123 15.90 24.02 -4.15
CA VAL A 123 16.68 22.79 -3.93
C VAL A 123 15.98 21.67 -4.69
N PRO A 124 16.63 21.06 -5.70
CA PRO A 124 16.04 19.96 -6.42
C PRO A 124 15.88 18.74 -5.50
N THR A 125 14.85 17.96 -5.73
CA THR A 125 14.67 16.68 -5.06
C THR A 125 15.15 15.54 -5.96
N ASP A 126 15.50 14.40 -5.37
CA ASP A 126 15.93 13.22 -6.12
C ASP A 126 14.78 12.62 -6.97
N PHE A 127 13.53 12.98 -6.69
CA PHE A 127 12.34 12.46 -7.34
C PHE A 127 11.73 13.42 -8.39
N GLY A 128 11.77 14.73 -8.12
CA GLY A 128 11.08 15.73 -8.95
C GLY A 128 11.77 16.10 -10.27
N TYR A 129 13.04 15.83 -10.43
CA TYR A 129 13.87 16.12 -11.64
C TYR A 129 13.90 17.59 -12.10
N GLU A 130 13.26 18.50 -11.39
CA GLU A 130 13.16 19.92 -11.71
C GLU A 130 13.78 20.79 -10.62
N MET A 131 14.20 22.01 -11.01
CA MET A 131 14.59 23.03 -10.03
C MET A 131 13.32 23.77 -9.61
N PRO A 132 12.83 23.59 -8.38
CA PRO A 132 11.62 24.25 -7.94
C PRO A 132 11.82 25.77 -7.74
N LYS A 133 10.76 26.53 -7.97
CA LYS A 133 10.69 27.93 -7.57
C LYS A 133 10.69 28.02 -6.04
N ARG A 134 11.60 28.82 -5.45
CA ARG A 134 11.46 29.24 -4.05
C ARG A 134 10.18 30.04 -3.89
N MET A 135 9.29 29.61 -2.99
CA MET A 135 8.05 30.31 -2.72
C MET A 135 8.28 31.69 -2.12
N GLU A 136 7.54 32.67 -2.59
CA GLU A 136 7.40 33.97 -1.97
C GLU A 136 6.34 33.91 -0.84
N ILE A 137 6.19 34.98 -0.07
CA ILE A 137 5.22 35.00 1.03
C ILE A 137 3.78 34.88 0.51
N GLU A 138 3.50 35.48 -0.65
CA GLU A 138 2.23 35.40 -1.35
C GLU A 138 1.86 33.99 -1.74
N ASP A 139 2.82 33.21 -2.29
CA ASP A 139 2.64 31.79 -2.64
C ASP A 139 2.30 30.95 -1.38
N ILE A 140 2.96 31.25 -0.25
CA ILE A 140 2.69 30.59 1.04
C ILE A 140 1.26 30.88 1.51
N GLU A 141 0.81 32.13 1.40
CA GLU A 141 -0.57 32.49 1.77
C GLU A 141 -1.60 31.78 0.87
N GLU A 142 -1.33 31.64 -0.44
CA GLU A 142 -2.19 30.90 -1.36
C GLU A 142 -2.31 29.41 -0.96
N ILE A 143 -1.20 28.77 -0.61
CA ILE A 143 -1.20 27.36 -0.16
C ILE A 143 -2.02 27.19 1.13
N LYS A 144 -1.87 28.06 2.11
CA LYS A 144 -2.66 28.02 3.36
C LYS A 144 -4.16 28.11 3.07
N LEU A 145 -4.55 29.03 2.19
CA LEU A 145 -5.96 29.16 1.76
C LEU A 145 -6.43 27.92 0.98
N GLY A 146 -5.56 27.31 0.18
CA GLY A 146 -5.82 26.07 -0.55
C GLY A 146 -6.14 24.90 0.40
N PHE A 147 -5.32 24.69 1.43
CA PHE A 147 -5.59 23.68 2.46
C PHE A 147 -6.92 23.92 3.17
N ALA A 148 -7.17 25.16 3.61
CA ALA A 148 -8.40 25.51 4.32
C ALA A 148 -9.66 25.34 3.45
N LYS A 149 -9.60 25.71 2.16
CA LYS A 149 -10.69 25.53 1.20
C LYS A 149 -10.95 24.04 0.92
N THR A 150 -9.91 23.25 0.73
CA THR A 150 -10.04 21.81 0.51
C THR A 150 -10.64 21.11 1.73
N ALA A 151 -10.20 21.47 2.95
CA ALA A 151 -10.80 20.96 4.18
C ALA A 151 -12.31 21.26 4.29
N GLU A 152 -12.73 22.49 3.88
CA GLU A 152 -14.15 22.84 3.79
C GLU A 152 -14.91 21.97 2.79
N HIS A 153 -14.32 21.69 1.61
CA HIS A 153 -14.92 20.79 0.61
C HIS A 153 -15.07 19.37 1.16
N VAL A 154 -14.07 18.86 1.86
CA VAL A 154 -14.10 17.53 2.52
C VAL A 154 -15.24 17.48 3.55
N LYS A 155 -15.34 18.46 4.44
CA LYS A 155 -16.44 18.56 5.42
C LYS A 155 -17.81 18.64 4.75
N ARG A 156 -17.98 19.48 3.72
CA ARG A 156 -19.22 19.59 2.92
C ARG A 156 -19.53 18.28 2.16
N GLY A 157 -18.52 17.55 1.74
CA GLY A 157 -18.63 16.21 1.17
C GLY A 157 -19.13 15.15 2.16
N GLY A 158 -19.16 15.46 3.46
CA GLY A 158 -19.69 14.57 4.50
C GLY A 158 -18.68 13.57 5.04
N LEU A 159 -17.39 13.76 4.78
CA LEU A 159 -16.33 13.00 5.43
C LEU A 159 -16.20 13.47 6.89
N ASP A 160 -15.62 12.59 7.72
CA ASP A 160 -15.60 12.75 9.18
C ASP A 160 -14.36 13.53 9.69
N GLY A 161 -13.33 13.75 8.85
CA GLY A 161 -12.10 14.45 9.23
C GLY A 161 -11.10 14.58 8.09
N ILE A 162 -9.92 15.10 8.40
CA ILE A 162 -8.79 15.24 7.47
C ILE A 162 -7.46 14.88 8.12
N GLU A 163 -6.52 14.55 7.27
CA GLU A 163 -5.11 14.35 7.57
C GLU A 163 -4.25 15.27 6.70
N LEU A 164 -3.30 15.99 7.29
CA LEU A 164 -2.30 16.77 6.58
C LEU A 164 -1.10 15.89 6.23
N LYS A 165 -0.71 15.85 4.97
CA LYS A 165 0.46 15.08 4.55
C LYS A 165 1.74 15.88 4.77
N ALA A 166 2.45 15.58 5.85
CA ALA A 166 3.82 15.98 6.14
C ALA A 166 4.75 14.75 6.27
N GLY A 167 4.36 13.66 5.62
CA GLY A 167 5.10 12.40 5.51
C GLY A 167 5.80 12.29 4.18
N HIS A 168 6.62 11.33 4.00
CA HIS A 168 7.56 10.94 2.93
C HIS A 168 7.69 11.85 1.69
N ASP A 169 6.68 12.56 1.27
CA ASP A 169 6.71 13.60 0.24
C ASP A 169 5.85 14.81 0.66
N GLY A 170 5.89 15.86 -0.14
CA GLY A 170 5.01 17.00 0.01
C GLY A 170 5.61 18.22 0.68
N ILE A 171 4.94 19.36 0.41
CA ILE A 171 5.46 20.70 0.75
C ILE A 171 5.60 20.93 2.26
N LEU A 172 4.69 20.39 3.08
CA LEU A 172 4.75 20.56 4.54
C LEU A 172 6.01 19.93 5.12
N ARG A 173 6.37 18.70 4.67
CA ARG A 173 7.63 18.06 5.04
C ARG A 173 8.83 18.88 4.56
N GLN A 174 8.80 19.35 3.30
CA GLN A 174 9.90 20.15 2.75
C GLN A 174 10.16 21.43 3.54
N PHE A 175 9.10 22.09 4.08
CA PHE A 175 9.27 23.26 4.98
C PHE A 175 9.90 22.87 6.33
N ILE A 176 9.59 21.70 6.86
CA ILE A 176 10.17 21.18 8.12
C ILE A 176 11.63 20.77 7.93
N SER A 177 11.98 20.17 6.80
CA SER A 177 13.29 19.57 6.56
C SER A 177 14.41 20.61 6.41
N PRO A 178 15.52 20.50 7.18
CA PRO A 178 16.68 21.33 6.99
C PRO A 178 17.39 21.11 5.65
N LYS A 179 17.23 19.93 5.02
CA LYS A 179 17.77 19.62 3.70
C LYS A 179 17.12 20.45 2.60
N TYR A 180 15.83 20.69 2.68
CA TYR A 180 15.05 21.38 1.63
C TYR A 180 14.71 22.82 1.98
N ASN A 181 14.70 23.20 3.26
CA ASN A 181 14.36 24.54 3.71
C ASN A 181 15.61 25.33 4.14
N HIS A 182 16.15 26.11 3.22
CA HIS A 182 17.28 27.02 3.43
C HIS A 182 16.83 28.48 3.59
N ARG A 183 15.55 28.73 3.98
CA ARG A 183 15.04 30.09 4.15
C ARG A 183 15.67 30.78 5.35
N ASP A 184 15.80 32.08 5.22
CA ASP A 184 16.32 32.99 6.23
C ASP A 184 15.26 33.97 6.79
N ASP A 185 14.00 33.76 6.38
CA ASP A 185 12.83 34.50 6.86
C ASP A 185 12.09 33.74 7.98
N ARG A 186 10.88 34.21 8.33
CA ARG A 186 10.05 33.64 9.40
C ARG A 186 9.64 32.17 9.18
N TYR A 187 9.89 31.58 8.02
CA TYR A 187 9.59 30.18 7.69
C TYR A 187 10.83 29.27 7.63
N GLY A 188 11.99 29.74 8.08
CA GLY A 188 13.22 28.97 8.06
C GLY A 188 14.16 29.27 9.22
N GLY A 189 15.31 28.60 9.26
CA GLY A 189 16.32 28.75 10.31
C GLY A 189 16.04 27.85 11.52
N SER A 190 15.23 28.29 12.48
CA SER A 190 14.89 27.50 13.68
C SER A 190 13.78 26.47 13.43
N THR A 191 13.67 25.46 14.29
CA THR A 191 12.57 24.46 14.27
C THR A 191 11.21 25.15 14.32
N GLU A 192 11.02 26.10 15.23
CA GLU A 192 9.78 26.88 15.35
C GLU A 192 9.38 27.54 14.01
N ASN A 193 10.34 28.14 13.31
CA ASN A 193 10.10 28.78 12.02
C ASN A 193 9.78 27.77 10.91
N ARG A 194 10.46 26.62 10.88
CA ARG A 194 10.22 25.57 9.89
C ARG A 194 8.83 24.92 10.06
N VAL A 195 8.36 24.77 11.29
CA VAL A 195 7.01 24.23 11.60
C VAL A 195 5.92 25.27 11.39
N ARG A 196 6.24 26.55 11.28
CA ARG A 196 5.28 27.66 11.18
C ARG A 196 4.25 27.47 10.09
N LEU A 197 4.64 27.02 8.88
CA LEU A 197 3.68 26.77 7.80
C LEU A 197 2.63 25.73 8.21
N VAL A 198 3.03 24.63 8.83
CA VAL A 198 2.11 23.59 9.30
C VAL A 198 1.12 24.18 10.29
N ASN A 199 1.60 24.92 11.27
CA ASN A 199 0.75 25.52 12.32
C ASN A 199 -0.22 26.56 11.74
N GLU A 200 0.24 27.41 10.82
CA GLU A 200 -0.62 28.40 10.15
C GLU A 200 -1.65 27.72 9.21
N VAL A 201 -1.32 26.57 8.60
CA VAL A 201 -2.27 25.74 7.84
C VAL A 201 -3.34 25.18 8.77
N VAL A 202 -2.97 24.62 9.92
CA VAL A 202 -3.92 24.10 10.92
C VAL A 202 -4.85 25.22 11.39
N GLU A 203 -4.32 26.39 11.71
CA GLU A 203 -5.13 27.57 12.12
C GLU A 203 -6.11 27.99 11.02
N ALA A 204 -5.64 28.08 9.76
CA ALA A 204 -6.49 28.43 8.62
C ALA A 204 -7.62 27.43 8.40
N ILE A 205 -7.33 26.13 8.57
CA ILE A 205 -8.32 25.05 8.49
C ILE A 205 -9.33 25.19 9.63
N ARG A 206 -8.89 25.34 10.90
CA ARG A 206 -9.77 25.50 12.08
C ARG A 206 -10.73 26.67 11.92
N ASN A 207 -10.26 27.79 11.40
CA ASN A 207 -11.09 28.96 11.12
C ASN A 207 -12.22 28.67 10.11
N ARG A 208 -12.09 27.65 9.22
CA ARG A 208 -13.11 27.28 8.24
C ARG A 208 -13.99 26.12 8.68
N VAL A 209 -13.38 25.08 9.27
CA VAL A 209 -14.13 23.86 9.60
C VAL A 209 -14.54 23.79 11.07
N GLY A 210 -14.00 24.65 11.93
CA GLY A 210 -14.26 24.69 13.39
C GLY A 210 -13.45 23.64 14.16
N GLU A 211 -13.52 23.71 15.49
CA GLU A 211 -12.73 22.89 16.41
C GLU A 211 -13.20 21.43 16.48
N GLU A 212 -14.47 21.18 16.22
CA GLU A 212 -15.07 19.84 16.32
C GLU A 212 -14.73 18.92 15.13
N PHE A 213 -14.22 19.46 14.02
CA PHE A 213 -13.89 18.65 12.86
C PHE A 213 -12.47 18.11 12.98
N PRO A 214 -12.24 16.76 13.07
CA PRO A 214 -10.91 16.19 13.27
C PRO A 214 -9.89 16.61 12.22
N VAL A 215 -8.72 17.06 12.70
CA VAL A 215 -7.56 17.44 11.90
C VAL A 215 -6.33 16.76 12.47
N GLY A 216 -5.71 15.88 11.72
CA GLY A 216 -4.46 15.24 12.11
C GLY A 216 -3.34 15.46 11.10
N ILE A 217 -2.22 14.84 11.36
CA ILE A 217 -1.02 14.96 10.53
C ILE A 217 -0.36 13.58 10.34
N ARG A 218 -0.02 13.25 9.08
CA ARG A 218 0.94 12.21 8.79
C ARG A 218 2.33 12.82 8.75
N PHE A 219 3.22 12.34 9.61
CA PHE A 219 4.53 12.95 9.81
C PHE A 219 5.65 11.93 9.73
N THR A 220 6.69 12.26 8.94
CA THR A 220 7.93 11.46 8.86
C THR A 220 8.76 11.68 10.12
N LEU A 221 9.00 10.62 10.89
CA LEU A 221 9.77 10.67 12.14
C LEU A 221 11.29 10.57 11.91
N ASP A 222 11.71 10.12 10.73
CA ASP A 222 13.10 10.10 10.29
C ASP A 222 13.13 10.09 8.76
N GLU A 223 13.84 11.02 8.12
CA GLU A 223 13.92 11.07 6.65
C GLU A 223 14.78 9.97 6.04
N MET A 224 15.61 9.29 6.82
CA MET A 224 16.50 8.21 6.38
C MET A 224 17.39 8.59 5.17
N GLU A 225 17.74 9.87 5.04
CA GLU A 225 18.54 10.36 3.93
C GLU A 225 19.62 11.34 4.37
N GLU A 226 20.72 11.41 3.60
CA GLU A 226 21.84 12.31 3.88
C GLU A 226 21.39 13.79 3.80
N GLY A 227 21.72 14.54 4.83
CA GLY A 227 21.32 15.94 4.98
C GLY A 227 19.88 16.15 5.45
N GLY A 228 19.08 15.09 5.52
CA GLY A 228 17.76 15.09 6.13
C GLY A 228 17.81 15.11 7.65
N TYR A 229 16.64 15.11 8.28
CA TYR A 229 16.56 15.05 9.73
C TYR A 229 16.33 13.61 10.21
N GLY A 230 16.86 13.33 11.41
CA GLY A 230 16.60 12.09 12.13
C GLY A 230 15.60 12.29 13.27
N TYR A 231 15.38 11.21 14.02
CA TYR A 231 14.36 11.11 15.06
C TYR A 231 14.44 12.21 16.14
N ASP A 232 15.65 12.56 16.64
CA ASP A 232 15.79 13.60 17.68
C ASP A 232 15.25 14.96 17.23
N TYR A 233 15.45 15.31 15.96
CA TYR A 233 14.90 16.53 15.39
C TYR A 233 13.38 16.41 15.19
N ALA A 234 12.88 15.24 14.78
CA ALA A 234 11.46 15.02 14.65
C ALA A 234 10.73 15.18 15.97
N VAL A 235 11.30 14.71 17.09
CA VAL A 235 10.77 14.95 18.45
C VAL A 235 10.72 16.44 18.77
N ASP A 236 11.77 17.22 18.42
CA ASP A 236 11.71 18.68 18.58
C ASP A 236 10.60 19.32 17.76
N VAL A 237 10.38 18.85 16.51
CA VAL A 237 9.25 19.27 15.66
C VAL A 237 7.91 18.96 16.32
N LEU A 238 7.70 17.72 16.84
CA LEU A 238 6.46 17.31 17.49
C LEU A 238 6.07 18.26 18.64
N ARG A 239 7.04 18.71 19.43
CA ARG A 239 6.83 19.66 20.54
C ARG A 239 6.42 21.07 20.08
N HIS A 240 6.66 21.42 18.80
CA HIS A 240 6.30 22.70 18.20
C HIS A 240 5.05 22.63 17.32
N LEU A 241 4.43 21.46 17.16
CA LEU A 241 3.19 21.31 16.40
C LEU A 241 2.02 22.02 17.09
N HIS A 242 1.04 22.41 16.27
CA HIS A 242 -0.14 23.11 16.74
C HIS A 242 -0.96 22.27 17.74
N PRO A 243 -1.33 22.81 18.91
CA PRO A 243 -1.99 22.05 19.97
C PRO A 243 -3.42 21.58 19.62
N SER A 244 -4.02 22.06 18.54
CA SER A 244 -5.34 21.61 18.09
C SER A 244 -5.29 20.49 17.03
N LEU A 245 -4.14 19.83 16.83
CA LEU A 245 -4.10 18.57 16.11
C LEU A 245 -4.74 17.46 16.95
N ASP A 246 -5.56 16.62 16.32
CA ASP A 246 -6.34 15.56 17.00
C ASP A 246 -5.67 14.18 16.94
N PHE A 247 -4.71 13.96 16.03
CA PHE A 247 -3.97 12.69 15.92
C PHE A 247 -2.68 12.83 15.12
N LEU A 248 -1.79 11.86 15.33
CA LEU A 248 -0.59 11.65 14.54
C LEU A 248 -0.68 10.30 13.78
N ASP A 249 -0.51 10.30 12.47
CA ASP A 249 -0.17 9.11 11.69
C ASP A 249 1.36 9.07 11.49
N SER A 250 2.00 8.03 12.01
CA SER A 250 3.45 7.90 12.00
C SER A 250 3.97 7.39 10.65
N ASP A 251 5.07 7.97 10.18
CA ASP A 251 5.75 7.58 8.95
C ASP A 251 7.26 7.64 9.13
N ILE A 252 8.00 6.97 8.26
CA ILE A 252 9.47 7.08 8.17
C ILE A 252 9.92 7.11 6.72
N ALA A 253 11.12 7.65 6.51
CA ALA A 253 11.77 7.81 5.22
C ALA A 253 11.08 8.81 4.28
N THR A 254 11.75 9.13 3.21
CA THR A 254 11.26 10.00 2.13
C THR A 254 10.89 9.20 0.91
N ILE A 255 10.22 9.83 -0.06
CA ILE A 255 9.85 9.18 -1.33
C ILE A 255 11.07 8.67 -2.11
N SER A 256 12.24 9.28 -1.95
CA SER A 256 13.50 8.79 -2.55
C SER A 256 13.97 7.46 -1.93
N LYS A 257 13.39 7.04 -0.82
CA LYS A 257 13.67 5.81 -0.08
C LYS A 257 12.44 4.88 -0.01
N LEU A 258 11.71 4.75 -1.11
CA LEU A 258 10.50 3.90 -1.17
C LEU A 258 10.70 2.47 -0.68
N TYR A 259 11.91 1.92 -0.82
CA TYR A 259 12.25 0.60 -0.29
C TYR A 259 12.31 0.53 1.25
N ILE A 260 12.29 1.68 1.94
CA ILE A 260 12.12 1.79 3.39
C ILE A 260 10.66 2.15 3.71
N THR A 261 10.10 3.19 3.10
CA THR A 261 8.72 3.62 3.33
C THR A 261 7.73 2.51 3.05
N ASP A 262 7.84 1.86 1.90
CA ASP A 262 7.04 0.71 1.47
C ASP A 262 7.83 -0.58 1.49
N ALA A 263 8.48 -0.85 2.62
CA ALA A 263 9.42 -1.95 2.76
C ALA A 263 8.86 -3.28 2.24
N PRO A 264 9.60 -3.97 1.34
CA PRO A 264 9.20 -5.27 0.82
C PRO A 264 9.43 -6.40 1.83
N MET A 265 9.23 -7.64 1.38
CA MET A 265 9.20 -8.84 2.24
C MET A 265 10.50 -9.11 3.04
N HIS A 266 11.64 -8.57 2.65
CA HIS A 266 12.89 -8.72 3.41
C HIS A 266 12.92 -7.90 4.71
N ALA A 267 12.06 -6.88 4.86
CA ALA A 267 11.97 -6.13 6.11
C ALA A 267 11.06 -6.86 7.12
N PRO A 268 11.37 -6.85 8.42
CA PRO A 268 10.55 -7.50 9.42
C PRO A 268 9.19 -6.82 9.58
N LEU A 269 8.18 -7.57 10.06
CA LEU A 269 6.87 -7.02 10.40
C LEU A 269 7.00 -6.00 11.53
N GLY A 270 6.37 -4.83 11.39
CA GLY A 270 6.43 -3.76 12.38
C GLY A 270 7.80 -3.10 12.51
N TYR A 271 8.59 -3.07 11.45
CA TYR A 271 9.96 -2.53 11.42
C TYR A 271 10.10 -1.06 11.88
N THR A 272 8.99 -0.33 12.00
CA THR A 272 8.95 1.07 12.43
C THR A 272 8.53 1.25 13.89
N SER A 273 8.41 0.14 14.66
CA SER A 273 7.82 0.17 16.01
C SER A 273 8.54 1.09 17.00
N GLU A 274 9.85 1.19 16.91
CA GLU A 274 10.65 2.08 17.77
C GLU A 274 10.30 3.58 17.59
N TYR A 275 9.86 3.98 16.41
CA TYR A 275 9.55 5.39 16.10
C TYR A 275 8.20 5.83 16.66
N TYR A 276 7.12 5.07 16.40
CA TYR A 276 5.80 5.50 16.84
C TYR A 276 5.56 5.32 18.34
N GLY A 277 6.19 4.32 18.96
CA GLY A 277 6.15 4.16 20.41
C GLY A 277 6.71 5.37 21.15
N ALA A 278 7.89 5.84 20.71
CA ALA A 278 8.49 7.03 21.30
C ALA A 278 7.73 8.32 20.95
N ALA A 279 7.18 8.47 19.74
CA ALA A 279 6.32 9.59 19.39
C ALA A 279 5.04 9.65 20.26
N ARG A 280 4.51 8.48 20.67
CA ARG A 280 3.36 8.35 21.56
C ARG A 280 3.63 8.92 22.96
N GLU A 281 4.88 8.87 23.43
CA GLU A 281 5.28 9.45 24.73
C GLU A 281 5.35 10.99 24.69
N GLU A 282 5.56 11.58 23.53
CA GLU A 282 5.73 13.03 23.35
C GLU A 282 4.40 13.78 23.12
N LEU A 283 3.33 13.08 22.75
CA LEU A 283 2.05 13.70 22.36
C LEU A 283 0.87 13.19 23.21
N ASP A 284 -0.01 14.10 23.57
CA ASP A 284 -1.30 13.80 24.24
C ASP A 284 -2.44 13.44 23.25
N VAL A 285 -2.11 13.18 21.99
CA VAL A 285 -3.08 12.80 20.96
C VAL A 285 -2.92 11.35 20.54
N PRO A 286 -3.98 10.69 20.02
CA PRO A 286 -3.87 9.35 19.49
C PRO A 286 -2.81 9.22 18.40
N VAL A 287 -2.03 8.14 18.48
CA VAL A 287 -1.00 7.78 17.49
C VAL A 287 -1.44 6.55 16.70
N ILE A 288 -1.36 6.64 15.37
CA ILE A 288 -1.60 5.54 14.44
C ILE A 288 -0.24 4.91 14.11
N ALA A 289 -0.08 3.63 14.44
CA ALA A 289 1.10 2.86 14.06
C ALA A 289 1.03 2.47 12.58
N ALA A 290 2.12 2.64 11.84
CA ALA A 290 2.28 2.17 10.47
C ALA A 290 3.59 1.38 10.34
N GLY A 291 3.74 0.51 9.34
CA GLY A 291 4.98 -0.19 9.05
C GLY A 291 4.82 -1.71 8.90
N ARG A 292 4.33 -2.15 7.76
CA ARG A 292 4.23 -3.58 7.41
C ARG A 292 3.51 -4.44 8.46
N ILE A 293 2.34 -3.99 8.92
CA ILE A 293 1.49 -4.74 9.84
C ILE A 293 0.44 -5.48 9.00
N ASN A 294 0.55 -6.81 8.94
CA ASN A 294 -0.35 -7.71 8.19
C ASN A 294 -0.91 -8.84 9.07
N ASP A 295 -0.55 -8.87 10.37
CA ASP A 295 -0.99 -9.83 11.36
C ASP A 295 -1.81 -9.09 12.43
N MET A 296 -3.07 -9.55 12.65
CA MET A 296 -3.99 -8.91 13.58
C MET A 296 -3.64 -9.19 15.05
N THR A 297 -2.95 -10.31 15.34
CA THR A 297 -2.45 -10.59 16.69
C THR A 297 -1.35 -9.59 17.03
N LYS A 298 -0.38 -9.42 16.14
CA LYS A 298 0.68 -8.40 16.31
C LYS A 298 0.11 -6.98 16.39
N ALA A 299 -0.91 -6.68 15.60
CA ALA A 299 -1.63 -5.40 15.67
C ALA A 299 -2.23 -5.17 17.06
N ASN A 300 -2.84 -6.20 17.66
CA ASN A 300 -3.40 -6.13 19.01
C ASN A 300 -2.32 -5.97 20.07
N ASP A 301 -1.20 -6.67 19.95
CA ASP A 301 -0.07 -6.59 20.90
C ASP A 301 0.46 -5.15 20.99
N LEU A 302 0.63 -4.45 19.86
CA LEU A 302 1.05 -3.05 19.83
C LEU A 302 0.11 -2.12 20.61
N LEU A 303 -1.19 -2.39 20.58
CA LEU A 303 -2.19 -1.64 21.34
C LEU A 303 -2.14 -1.99 22.84
N GLU A 304 -2.01 -3.27 23.20
CA GLU A 304 -1.93 -3.73 24.60
C GLU A 304 -0.65 -3.26 25.27
N GLU A 305 0.45 -3.20 24.55
CA GLU A 305 1.74 -2.67 25.02
C GLU A 305 1.74 -1.13 25.11
N GLY A 306 0.69 -0.47 24.65
CA GLY A 306 0.56 0.99 24.67
C GLY A 306 1.48 1.73 23.69
N GLN A 307 2.02 1.03 22.69
CA GLN A 307 2.89 1.62 21.67
C GLN A 307 2.11 2.49 20.67
N ALA A 308 0.83 2.20 20.47
CA ALA A 308 -0.05 2.96 19.59
C ALA A 308 -1.49 2.97 20.12
N ASP A 309 -2.30 3.85 19.54
CA ASP A 309 -3.75 3.95 19.84
C ASP A 309 -4.59 3.34 18.73
N PHE A 310 -4.07 3.33 17.49
CA PHE A 310 -4.65 2.71 16.31
C PHE A 310 -3.56 2.01 15.51
N VAL A 311 -3.97 1.03 14.68
CA VAL A 311 -3.07 0.29 13.82
C VAL A 311 -3.45 0.47 12.35
N GLY A 312 -2.51 0.99 11.60
CA GLY A 312 -2.62 1.23 10.17
C GLY A 312 -2.16 0.03 9.34
N MET A 313 -3.05 -0.47 8.48
CA MET A 313 -2.82 -1.64 7.64
C MET A 313 -3.12 -1.31 6.17
N CYS A 314 -2.22 -0.62 5.46
CA CYS A 314 -2.45 -0.26 4.06
C CYS A 314 -2.48 -1.51 3.15
N ARG A 315 -1.31 -2.11 2.89
CA ARG A 315 -1.16 -3.22 1.93
C ARG A 315 -1.93 -4.48 2.33
N GLN A 316 -2.13 -4.72 3.65
CA GLN A 316 -2.98 -5.82 4.11
C GLN A 316 -4.43 -5.64 3.64
N LEU A 317 -5.00 -4.46 3.80
CA LEU A 317 -6.38 -4.17 3.38
C LEU A 317 -6.53 -3.94 1.86
N ILE A 318 -5.43 -3.66 1.15
CA ILE A 318 -5.40 -3.76 -0.32
C ILE A 318 -5.48 -5.24 -0.73
N CYS A 319 -4.75 -6.11 -0.04
CA CYS A 319 -4.70 -7.54 -0.31
C CYS A 319 -6.01 -8.24 0.05
N ASP A 320 -6.50 -8.03 1.27
CA ASP A 320 -7.74 -8.62 1.75
C ASP A 320 -8.62 -7.57 2.44
N ALA A 321 -9.62 -7.08 1.73
CA ALA A 321 -10.57 -6.08 2.23
C ALA A 321 -11.39 -6.59 3.43
N ASP A 322 -11.55 -7.91 3.56
CA ASP A 322 -12.37 -8.56 4.58
C ASP A 322 -11.57 -8.97 5.84
N THR A 323 -10.28 -8.65 5.93
CA THR A 323 -9.39 -9.04 7.03
C THR A 323 -10.01 -8.82 8.41
N VAL A 324 -10.51 -7.61 8.69
CA VAL A 324 -11.05 -7.25 10.01
C VAL A 324 -12.30 -8.07 10.35
N ARG A 325 -13.19 -8.28 9.38
CA ARG A 325 -14.41 -9.08 9.52
C ARG A 325 -14.08 -10.56 9.78
N LYS A 326 -13.14 -11.13 9.02
CA LYS A 326 -12.70 -12.53 9.16
C LYS A 326 -12.12 -12.79 10.55
N VAL A 327 -11.16 -11.97 10.99
CA VAL A 327 -10.55 -12.12 12.33
C VAL A 327 -11.56 -11.93 13.45
N ARG A 328 -12.50 -10.97 13.31
CA ARG A 328 -13.58 -10.80 14.29
C ARG A 328 -14.51 -12.02 14.38
N ALA A 329 -14.68 -12.74 13.30
CA ALA A 329 -15.47 -13.98 13.24
C ALA A 329 -14.68 -15.21 13.76
N GLY A 330 -13.36 -15.12 13.92
CA GLY A 330 -12.48 -16.24 14.26
C GLY A 330 -12.05 -17.07 13.05
N ASP A 331 -12.20 -16.52 11.86
CA ASP A 331 -11.87 -17.14 10.57
C ASP A 331 -10.45 -16.72 10.10
N ASP A 332 -9.47 -16.73 11.00
CA ASP A 332 -8.11 -16.23 10.73
C ASP A 332 -7.44 -16.97 9.56
N ASP A 333 -7.71 -18.26 9.41
CA ASP A 333 -7.20 -19.09 8.31
C ASP A 333 -7.74 -18.67 6.91
N GLU A 334 -8.85 -17.93 6.87
CA GLU A 334 -9.42 -17.37 5.63
C GLU A 334 -8.75 -16.05 5.20
N VAL A 335 -7.92 -15.44 6.06
CA VAL A 335 -7.25 -14.18 5.75
C VAL A 335 -6.18 -14.39 4.69
N THR A 336 -6.25 -13.59 3.61
CA THR A 336 -5.15 -13.49 2.64
C THR A 336 -4.11 -12.51 3.16
N HIS A 337 -3.06 -13.02 3.80
CA HIS A 337 -1.98 -12.16 4.31
C HIS A 337 -1.18 -11.53 3.16
N CYS A 338 -0.91 -10.23 3.30
CA CYS A 338 -0.07 -9.50 2.36
C CYS A 338 1.38 -9.97 2.47
N ILE A 339 1.97 -10.37 1.35
CA ILE A 339 3.37 -10.83 1.25
C ILE A 339 4.37 -9.70 0.94
N ALA A 340 3.97 -8.46 1.03
CA ALA A 340 4.80 -7.27 0.77
C ALA A 340 5.64 -7.34 -0.52
N CYS A 341 5.10 -7.95 -1.58
CA CYS A 341 5.77 -8.08 -2.88
C CYS A 341 5.86 -6.76 -3.66
N ASN A 342 5.07 -5.76 -3.33
CA ASN A 342 4.94 -4.46 -3.98
C ASN A 342 4.60 -4.47 -5.49
N GLN A 343 4.28 -5.62 -6.10
CA GLN A 343 4.18 -5.77 -7.56
C GLN A 343 2.98 -5.05 -8.18
N ASN A 344 1.78 -5.15 -7.60
CA ASN A 344 0.57 -4.59 -8.22
C ASN A 344 -0.12 -3.50 -7.38
N CYS A 345 0.34 -3.27 -6.16
CA CYS A 345 0.00 -2.08 -5.38
C CYS A 345 0.94 -0.94 -5.78
N LEU A 346 2.13 -0.83 -5.22
CA LEU A 346 3.11 0.19 -5.57
C LEU A 346 3.52 0.14 -7.07
N GLY A 347 3.99 -1.03 -7.54
CA GLY A 347 4.37 -1.21 -8.95
C GLY A 347 3.20 -1.03 -9.93
N GLY A 348 1.96 -1.31 -9.50
CA GLY A 348 0.76 -1.08 -10.31
C GLY A 348 0.51 0.40 -10.60
N ILE A 349 0.72 1.27 -9.63
CA ILE A 349 0.64 2.74 -9.80
C ILE A 349 1.59 3.19 -10.91
N HIS A 350 2.85 2.76 -10.85
CA HIS A 350 3.88 3.19 -11.81
C HIS A 350 3.72 2.56 -13.21
N THR A 351 3.17 1.34 -13.31
CA THR A 351 3.11 0.62 -14.60
C THR A 351 1.73 0.63 -15.27
N LYS A 352 0.66 0.77 -14.50
CA LYS A 352 -0.73 0.72 -14.97
C LYS A 352 -1.52 1.97 -14.63
N GLY A 353 -0.94 2.88 -13.84
CA GLY A 353 -1.59 4.09 -13.34
C GLY A 353 -2.63 3.84 -12.25
N HIS A 354 -2.70 2.64 -11.65
CA HIS A 354 -3.66 2.37 -10.58
C HIS A 354 -3.25 1.20 -9.67
N VAL A 355 -3.76 1.23 -8.45
CA VAL A 355 -3.57 0.20 -7.42
C VAL A 355 -4.28 -1.12 -7.78
N GLY A 356 -3.72 -2.24 -7.29
CA GLY A 356 -4.30 -3.57 -7.33
C GLY A 356 -3.52 -4.53 -6.41
N CYS A 357 -3.83 -5.82 -6.46
CA CYS A 357 -3.08 -6.86 -5.75
C CYS A 357 -2.83 -8.07 -6.65
N ILE A 358 -1.68 -8.73 -6.53
CA ILE A 358 -1.39 -9.96 -7.28
C ILE A 358 -2.12 -11.17 -6.69
N GLN A 359 -2.40 -11.18 -5.39
CA GLN A 359 -3.09 -12.27 -4.73
C GLN A 359 -4.61 -12.16 -4.87
N THR A 360 -5.15 -10.94 -4.95
CA THR A 360 -6.60 -10.69 -4.99
C THR A 360 -6.99 -9.93 -6.25
N PRO A 361 -7.45 -10.64 -7.30
CA PRO A 361 -7.78 -10.03 -8.59
C PRO A 361 -8.86 -8.95 -8.54
N ARG A 362 -9.71 -8.98 -7.51
CA ARG A 362 -10.80 -8.04 -7.29
C ARG A 362 -10.31 -6.67 -6.78
N SER A 363 -9.19 -6.64 -6.05
CA SER A 363 -8.64 -5.41 -5.49
C SER A 363 -8.35 -4.37 -6.58
N GLY A 364 -8.96 -3.18 -6.46
CA GLY A 364 -8.93 -2.12 -7.47
C GLY A 364 -9.83 -2.36 -8.69
N ARG A 365 -10.65 -3.43 -8.67
CA ARG A 365 -11.61 -3.77 -9.73
C ARG A 365 -13.02 -4.04 -9.19
N GLU A 366 -13.35 -3.54 -8.02
CA GLU A 366 -14.59 -3.81 -7.29
C GLU A 366 -15.84 -3.49 -8.12
N THR A 367 -15.78 -2.47 -9.00
CA THR A 367 -16.86 -2.14 -9.94
C THR A 367 -17.05 -3.17 -11.07
N LYS A 368 -16.01 -3.94 -11.41
CA LYS A 368 -16.03 -4.92 -12.51
C LYS A 368 -16.16 -6.35 -12.02
N LEU A 369 -15.65 -6.62 -10.83
CA LEU A 369 -15.65 -7.92 -10.18
C LEU A 369 -16.40 -7.79 -8.84
N PRO A 370 -17.74 -7.88 -8.85
CA PRO A 370 -18.57 -7.73 -7.65
C PRO A 370 -18.24 -8.82 -6.63
N HIS A 371 -18.58 -8.59 -5.37
CA HIS A 371 -18.54 -9.63 -4.35
C HIS A 371 -19.63 -10.67 -4.62
N ILE A 372 -19.39 -11.92 -4.20
CA ILE A 372 -20.38 -12.98 -4.41
C ILE A 372 -21.73 -12.65 -3.76
N GLU A 373 -21.70 -12.01 -2.59
CA GLU A 373 -22.90 -11.57 -1.87
C GLU A 373 -23.70 -10.49 -2.62
N ASP A 374 -23.08 -9.80 -3.58
CA ASP A 374 -23.74 -8.77 -4.40
C ASP A 374 -24.40 -9.34 -5.67
N LEU A 375 -24.28 -10.66 -5.91
CA LEU A 375 -24.89 -11.33 -7.05
C LEU A 375 -26.37 -11.64 -6.79
N ALA A 376 -27.21 -11.29 -7.76
CA ALA A 376 -28.67 -11.53 -7.66
C ALA A 376 -29.03 -13.02 -7.69
N ASP A 377 -28.28 -13.82 -8.46
CA ASP A 377 -28.53 -15.25 -8.65
C ASP A 377 -27.22 -16.04 -8.51
N ALA A 378 -27.28 -17.19 -7.83
CA ALA A 378 -26.16 -18.13 -7.79
C ALA A 378 -25.98 -18.77 -9.18
N PRO A 379 -24.74 -18.88 -9.69
CA PRO A 379 -24.47 -19.58 -10.93
C PRO A 379 -24.91 -21.07 -10.87
N THR A 380 -25.35 -21.62 -12.01
CA THR A 380 -25.63 -23.06 -12.09
C THR A 380 -24.35 -23.84 -11.80
N PRO A 381 -24.36 -24.81 -10.85
CA PRO A 381 -23.20 -25.62 -10.55
C PRO A 381 -22.69 -26.40 -11.78
N LYS A 382 -21.36 -26.33 -12.00
CA LYS A 382 -20.64 -27.05 -13.04
C LYS A 382 -19.55 -27.91 -12.41
N ARG A 383 -19.22 -29.03 -13.07
CA ARG A 383 -18.04 -29.84 -12.75
C ARG A 383 -16.84 -29.28 -13.50
N ILE A 384 -15.87 -28.81 -12.78
CA ILE A 384 -14.71 -28.09 -13.34
C ILE A 384 -13.43 -28.84 -13.02
N LEU A 385 -12.66 -29.18 -14.04
CA LEU A 385 -11.29 -29.67 -13.90
C LEU A 385 -10.31 -28.48 -14.01
N VAL A 386 -9.48 -28.31 -12.99
CA VAL A 386 -8.36 -27.36 -13.01
C VAL A 386 -7.06 -28.15 -13.19
N VAL A 387 -6.35 -27.92 -14.28
CA VAL A 387 -5.07 -28.55 -14.57
C VAL A 387 -3.93 -27.63 -14.15
N GLY A 388 -3.28 -27.96 -13.03
CA GLY A 388 -2.18 -27.23 -12.42
C GLY A 388 -2.56 -26.58 -11.08
N GLY A 389 -1.81 -26.93 -10.03
CA GLY A 389 -1.98 -26.48 -8.65
C GLY A 389 -1.05 -25.33 -8.26
N GLY A 390 -0.63 -24.48 -9.21
CA GLY A 390 0.06 -23.22 -8.96
C GLY A 390 -0.91 -22.11 -8.52
N PRO A 391 -0.41 -20.89 -8.21
CA PRO A 391 -1.24 -19.79 -7.70
C PRO A 391 -2.48 -19.48 -8.55
N ALA A 392 -2.37 -19.56 -9.87
CA ALA A 392 -3.49 -19.31 -10.78
C ALA A 392 -4.61 -20.35 -10.63
N GLY A 393 -4.24 -21.65 -10.62
CA GLY A 393 -5.20 -22.74 -10.48
C GLY A 393 -5.84 -22.76 -9.09
N LEU A 394 -5.05 -22.52 -8.03
CA LEU A 394 -5.54 -22.44 -6.66
C LEU A 394 -6.52 -21.28 -6.47
N SER A 395 -6.16 -20.08 -6.96
CA SER A 395 -7.02 -18.89 -6.88
C SER A 395 -8.33 -19.07 -7.66
N PHE A 396 -8.25 -19.71 -8.84
CA PHE A 396 -9.45 -20.06 -9.60
C PHE A 396 -10.34 -21.02 -8.82
N ALA A 397 -9.75 -22.08 -8.24
CA ALA A 397 -10.49 -23.10 -7.51
C ALA A 397 -11.20 -22.54 -6.27
N VAL A 398 -10.51 -21.71 -5.48
CA VAL A 398 -11.11 -20.99 -4.33
C VAL A 398 -12.31 -20.17 -4.80
N THR A 399 -12.10 -19.33 -5.82
CA THR A 399 -13.15 -18.45 -6.33
C THR A 399 -14.34 -19.26 -6.91
N ALA A 400 -14.06 -20.29 -7.70
CA ALA A 400 -15.12 -21.12 -8.29
C ALA A 400 -15.92 -21.87 -7.23
N ALA A 401 -15.27 -22.38 -6.19
CA ALA A 401 -15.95 -23.02 -5.05
C ALA A 401 -16.85 -22.03 -4.28
N ASP A 402 -16.40 -20.79 -4.08
CA ASP A 402 -17.24 -19.73 -3.50
C ASP A 402 -18.50 -19.47 -4.33
N PHE A 403 -18.41 -19.64 -5.66
CA PHE A 403 -19.55 -19.57 -6.58
C PHE A 403 -20.36 -20.88 -6.67
N GLY A 404 -20.11 -21.85 -5.77
CA GLY A 404 -20.86 -23.09 -5.70
C GLY A 404 -20.54 -24.10 -6.81
N GLN A 405 -19.36 -23.97 -7.45
CA GLN A 405 -18.92 -24.91 -8.49
C GLN A 405 -18.29 -26.16 -7.87
N GLN A 406 -18.40 -27.30 -8.53
CA GLN A 406 -17.72 -28.55 -8.16
C GLN A 406 -16.35 -28.61 -8.81
N VAL A 407 -15.29 -28.38 -8.02
CA VAL A 407 -13.93 -28.22 -8.54
C VAL A 407 -13.03 -29.39 -8.18
N THR A 408 -12.30 -29.89 -9.17
CA THR A 408 -11.20 -30.84 -8.98
C THR A 408 -9.91 -30.23 -9.53
N ILE A 409 -8.88 -30.15 -8.70
CA ILE A 409 -7.52 -29.75 -9.11
C ILE A 409 -6.69 -31.02 -9.36
N ARG A 410 -5.97 -31.07 -10.49
CA ARG A 410 -4.92 -32.05 -10.75
C ARG A 410 -3.58 -31.36 -10.90
N GLU A 411 -2.62 -31.76 -10.07
CA GLU A 411 -1.25 -31.23 -10.05
C GLU A 411 -0.26 -32.38 -10.26
N ARG A 412 0.68 -32.22 -11.19
CA ARG A 412 1.68 -33.26 -11.50
C ARG A 412 2.72 -33.46 -10.40
N GLU A 413 3.07 -32.37 -9.70
CA GLU A 413 4.01 -32.43 -8.58
C GLU A 413 3.32 -32.98 -7.31
N ALA A 414 4.11 -33.48 -6.38
CA ALA A 414 3.60 -33.98 -5.10
C ALA A 414 3.07 -32.88 -4.19
N VAL A 415 3.39 -31.62 -4.47
CA VAL A 415 3.05 -30.45 -3.66
C VAL A 415 2.42 -29.35 -4.51
N LEU A 416 1.45 -28.64 -3.92
CA LEU A 416 0.85 -27.46 -4.53
C LEU A 416 1.80 -26.26 -4.44
N GLY A 417 1.63 -25.27 -5.35
CA GLY A 417 2.35 -24.01 -5.34
C GLY A 417 3.07 -23.69 -6.64
N GLY A 418 3.37 -24.71 -7.46
CA GLY A 418 4.02 -24.54 -8.76
C GLY A 418 5.31 -23.72 -8.65
N GLN A 419 5.49 -22.77 -9.57
CA GLN A 419 6.71 -21.95 -9.65
C GLN A 419 6.93 -21.02 -8.45
N SER A 420 5.91 -20.72 -7.64
CA SER A 420 6.11 -19.94 -6.41
C SER A 420 7.00 -20.66 -5.40
N ASN A 421 7.03 -22.00 -5.42
CA ASN A 421 7.92 -22.77 -4.58
C ASN A 421 9.40 -22.56 -4.95
N ILE A 422 9.71 -22.35 -6.25
CA ILE A 422 11.07 -22.02 -6.70
C ILE A 422 11.51 -20.65 -6.18
N ALA A 423 10.59 -19.67 -6.16
CA ALA A 423 10.90 -18.34 -5.65
C ALA A 423 11.21 -18.34 -4.13
N THR A 424 10.73 -19.33 -3.38
CA THR A 424 11.00 -19.47 -1.93
C THR A 424 12.39 -19.99 -1.60
N GLU A 425 13.12 -20.53 -2.57
CA GLU A 425 14.52 -20.94 -2.41
C GLU A 425 15.47 -19.74 -2.25
N ILE A 426 15.00 -18.54 -2.53
CA ILE A 426 15.71 -17.29 -2.25
C ILE A 426 15.32 -16.79 -0.86
N ASP A 427 16.27 -16.71 0.08
CA ASP A 427 16.03 -16.36 1.48
C ASP A 427 15.23 -15.06 1.66
N SER A 428 15.53 -14.03 0.90
CA SER A 428 14.81 -12.75 0.94
C SER A 428 13.42 -12.79 0.28
N ARG A 429 12.97 -13.94 -0.25
CA ARG A 429 11.72 -14.12 -1.01
C ARG A 429 10.78 -15.20 -0.46
N GLN A 430 11.03 -15.71 0.72
CA GLN A 430 10.28 -16.84 1.31
C GLN A 430 8.77 -16.57 1.45
N GLU A 431 8.34 -15.31 1.59
CA GLU A 431 6.91 -14.97 1.69
C GLU A 431 6.10 -15.24 0.39
N PHE A 432 6.73 -15.56 -0.74
CA PHE A 432 5.99 -16.11 -1.88
C PHE A 432 5.34 -17.46 -1.55
N GLY A 433 5.92 -18.22 -0.60
CA GLY A 433 5.30 -19.41 -0.04
C GLY A 433 4.02 -19.12 0.75
N ASP A 434 3.97 -17.96 1.40
CA ASP A 434 2.79 -17.51 2.14
C ASP A 434 1.59 -17.24 1.22
N ALA A 435 1.84 -16.76 0.00
CA ALA A 435 0.77 -16.63 -0.99
C ALA A 435 0.13 -17.99 -1.33
N VAL A 436 0.95 -19.04 -1.42
CA VAL A 436 0.45 -20.43 -1.62
C VAL A 436 -0.25 -20.93 -0.35
N ARG A 437 0.32 -20.67 0.83
CA ARG A 437 -0.30 -21.03 2.12
C ARG A 437 -1.68 -20.39 2.28
N ASN A 438 -1.84 -19.10 1.97
CA ASN A 438 -3.12 -18.41 2.00
C ASN A 438 -4.19 -19.15 1.17
N LEU A 439 -3.85 -19.51 -0.08
CA LEU A 439 -4.76 -20.22 -0.97
C LEU A 439 -5.07 -21.64 -0.49
N ARG A 440 -4.08 -22.34 0.06
CA ARG A 440 -4.27 -23.70 0.63
C ARG A 440 -5.18 -23.67 1.85
N ASN A 441 -5.01 -22.68 2.74
CA ASN A 441 -5.89 -22.50 3.90
C ASN A 441 -7.34 -22.28 3.44
N GLN A 442 -7.55 -21.40 2.47
CA GLN A 442 -8.87 -21.14 1.91
C GLN A 442 -9.48 -22.37 1.21
N LEU A 443 -8.68 -23.21 0.57
CA LEU A 443 -9.18 -24.47 -0.02
C LEU A 443 -9.67 -25.45 1.05
N ASN A 444 -9.03 -25.49 2.23
CA ASN A 444 -9.37 -26.43 3.30
C ASN A 444 -10.80 -26.23 3.85
N SER A 445 -11.36 -25.04 3.75
CA SER A 445 -12.73 -24.72 4.17
C SER A 445 -13.77 -24.92 3.07
N ARG A 446 -13.35 -25.32 1.87
CA ARG A 446 -14.20 -25.49 0.68
C ARG A 446 -14.22 -26.94 0.19
N ASP A 447 -15.32 -27.33 -0.45
CA ASP A 447 -15.46 -28.66 -1.06
C ASP A 447 -14.74 -28.70 -2.43
N VAL A 448 -13.40 -28.75 -2.40
CA VAL A 448 -12.54 -28.86 -3.58
C VAL A 448 -11.74 -30.16 -3.50
N THR A 449 -11.84 -30.99 -4.54
CA THR A 449 -11.02 -32.20 -4.65
C THR A 449 -9.62 -31.82 -5.16
N VAL A 450 -8.56 -32.27 -4.46
CA VAL A 450 -7.17 -32.03 -4.84
C VAL A 450 -6.45 -33.35 -5.06
N GLU A 451 -5.94 -33.56 -6.28
CA GLU A 451 -5.18 -34.75 -6.68
C GLU A 451 -3.75 -34.31 -7.07
N THR A 452 -2.76 -34.61 -6.22
CA THR A 452 -1.33 -34.35 -6.49
C THR A 452 -0.60 -35.58 -7.01
N GLY A 453 0.52 -35.40 -7.72
CA GLY A 453 1.25 -36.48 -8.38
C GLY A 453 0.53 -36.99 -9.64
N VAL A 454 -0.39 -36.21 -10.19
CA VAL A 454 -1.21 -36.56 -11.35
C VAL A 454 -0.90 -35.63 -12.53
N GLU A 455 -0.07 -36.11 -13.46
CA GLU A 455 0.12 -35.40 -14.72
C GLU A 455 -1.11 -35.55 -15.61
N VAL A 456 -1.56 -34.47 -16.23
CA VAL A 456 -2.72 -34.46 -17.14
C VAL A 456 -2.25 -34.10 -18.54
N THR A 457 -2.47 -35.03 -19.47
CA THR A 457 -2.27 -34.80 -20.91
C THR A 457 -3.61 -34.58 -21.62
N PRO A 458 -3.65 -34.03 -22.83
CA PRO A 458 -4.90 -33.87 -23.57
C PRO A 458 -5.64 -35.21 -23.84
N GLU A 459 -4.91 -36.32 -23.88
CA GLU A 459 -5.43 -37.64 -24.10
C GLU A 459 -6.07 -38.25 -22.85
N ASP A 460 -5.62 -37.82 -21.65
CA ASP A 460 -6.12 -38.32 -20.37
C ASP A 460 -7.43 -37.66 -19.95
N VAL A 461 -7.84 -36.60 -20.64
CA VAL A 461 -9.04 -35.81 -20.25
C VAL A 461 -10.28 -36.39 -20.92
N ASP A 462 -11.10 -37.09 -20.14
CA ASP A 462 -12.48 -37.40 -20.53
C ASP A 462 -13.33 -36.10 -20.54
N ARG A 463 -13.53 -35.54 -21.73
CA ARG A 463 -14.28 -34.30 -21.92
C ARG A 463 -15.77 -34.43 -21.59
N GLU A 464 -16.32 -35.63 -21.52
CA GLU A 464 -17.72 -35.85 -21.13
C GLU A 464 -17.90 -35.84 -19.59
N ALA A 465 -16.80 -36.04 -18.85
CA ALA A 465 -16.80 -36.00 -17.40
C ALA A 465 -16.86 -34.57 -16.83
N TRP A 466 -16.48 -33.57 -17.62
CA TRP A 466 -16.32 -32.17 -17.18
C TRP A 466 -17.14 -31.21 -18.01
N ASP A 467 -17.77 -30.25 -17.32
CA ASP A 467 -18.52 -29.18 -17.97
C ASP A 467 -17.58 -28.05 -18.44
N GLU A 468 -16.46 -27.84 -17.70
CA GLU A 468 -15.39 -26.88 -18.04
C GLU A 468 -14.00 -27.46 -17.67
N ILE A 469 -12.98 -27.06 -18.44
CA ILE A 469 -11.57 -27.40 -18.16
C ILE A 469 -10.78 -26.11 -18.12
N VAL A 470 -10.07 -25.87 -17.02
CA VAL A 470 -9.23 -24.70 -16.80
C VAL A 470 -7.76 -25.12 -16.85
N VAL A 471 -7.02 -24.58 -17.81
CA VAL A 471 -5.59 -24.86 -17.99
C VAL A 471 -4.79 -23.80 -17.25
N ALA A 472 -4.12 -24.19 -16.15
CA ALA A 472 -3.31 -23.35 -15.27
C ALA A 472 -1.90 -23.94 -15.08
N THR A 473 -1.31 -24.49 -16.17
CA THR A 473 -0.05 -25.27 -16.15
C THR A 473 1.22 -24.42 -16.00
N GLY A 474 1.09 -23.10 -15.82
CA GLY A 474 2.19 -22.19 -15.56
C GLY A 474 2.98 -21.80 -16.82
N ALA A 475 4.24 -21.46 -16.62
CA ALA A 475 5.16 -21.01 -17.67
C ALA A 475 6.42 -21.89 -17.71
N ARG A 476 7.30 -21.62 -18.67
CA ARG A 476 8.65 -22.16 -18.76
C ARG A 476 9.63 -21.01 -18.83
N GLU A 477 10.86 -21.22 -18.44
CA GLU A 477 11.93 -20.25 -18.60
C GLU A 477 12.15 -19.90 -20.06
N GLN A 478 12.34 -18.61 -20.29
CA GLN A 478 12.67 -18.12 -21.62
C GLN A 478 14.17 -18.15 -21.82
N GLN A 479 14.61 -18.75 -22.93
CA GLN A 479 16.02 -18.66 -23.32
C GLN A 479 16.40 -17.21 -23.66
N PRO A 480 17.61 -16.74 -23.30
CA PRO A 480 18.09 -15.42 -23.70
C PRO A 480 18.19 -15.30 -25.22
N SER A 481 18.11 -14.08 -25.74
CA SER A 481 18.30 -13.81 -27.17
C SER A 481 19.48 -12.84 -27.36
N PRO A 482 20.56 -13.24 -28.04
CA PRO A 482 20.82 -14.58 -28.60
C PRO A 482 20.96 -15.65 -27.51
N PRO A 483 20.71 -16.94 -27.84
CA PRO A 483 20.89 -18.04 -26.90
C PRO A 483 22.34 -18.10 -26.41
N LEU A 484 22.53 -18.36 -25.12
CA LEU A 484 23.83 -18.70 -24.56
C LEU A 484 24.01 -20.21 -24.72
N GLU A 485 25.15 -20.62 -25.25
CA GLU A 485 25.50 -22.02 -25.46
C GLU A 485 26.75 -22.39 -24.65
N GLY A 486 26.75 -23.55 -24.02
CA GLY A 486 27.88 -24.06 -23.25
C GLY A 486 27.47 -25.13 -22.24
N GLU A 487 28.43 -25.95 -21.82
CA GLU A 487 28.21 -27.01 -20.83
C GLU A 487 27.96 -26.46 -19.40
N ARG A 488 28.22 -25.17 -19.17
CA ARG A 488 28.06 -24.48 -17.88
C ARG A 488 27.16 -23.26 -17.99
N VAL A 489 26.10 -23.37 -18.77
CA VAL A 489 25.04 -22.37 -18.88
C VAL A 489 23.80 -22.97 -18.25
N TYR A 490 23.37 -22.35 -17.16
CA TYR A 490 22.23 -22.78 -16.35
C TYR A 490 21.12 -21.74 -16.43
N GLN A 491 19.87 -22.19 -16.31
CA GLN A 491 18.75 -21.29 -16.07
C GLN A 491 18.61 -21.02 -14.56
N SER A 492 17.98 -19.92 -14.20
CA SER A 492 17.78 -19.55 -12.80
C SER A 492 17.03 -20.62 -12.00
N TRP A 493 16.08 -21.31 -12.60
CA TRP A 493 15.32 -22.38 -11.94
C TRP A 493 16.15 -23.63 -11.68
N ASP A 494 17.05 -23.98 -12.58
CA ASP A 494 17.96 -25.11 -12.40
C ASP A 494 18.89 -24.86 -11.21
N VAL A 495 19.44 -23.63 -11.14
CA VAL A 495 20.29 -23.20 -10.03
C VAL A 495 19.55 -23.25 -8.69
N LEU A 496 18.35 -22.67 -8.63
CA LEU A 496 17.51 -22.70 -7.42
C LEU A 496 16.98 -24.11 -7.11
N GLY A 497 16.94 -24.99 -8.11
CA GLY A 497 16.63 -26.43 -7.97
C GLY A 497 17.80 -27.25 -7.42
N GLY A 498 18.99 -26.67 -7.24
CA GLY A 498 20.16 -27.30 -6.62
C GLY A 498 21.25 -27.75 -7.59
N ASP A 499 21.24 -27.29 -8.84
CA ASP A 499 22.35 -27.57 -9.77
C ASP A 499 23.66 -26.93 -9.30
N ASP A 500 24.77 -27.70 -9.36
CA ASP A 500 26.10 -27.23 -8.96
C ASP A 500 26.71 -26.29 -10.03
N VAL A 501 26.83 -25.02 -9.70
CA VAL A 501 27.34 -23.97 -10.62
C VAL A 501 28.84 -23.67 -10.48
N GLY A 502 29.51 -24.22 -9.48
CA GLY A 502 30.93 -23.99 -9.19
C GLY A 502 31.20 -22.69 -8.42
N GLU A 503 32.49 -22.45 -8.11
CA GLU A 503 32.90 -21.37 -7.18
C GLU A 503 32.70 -19.94 -7.73
N ARG A 504 32.85 -19.75 -9.05
CA ARG A 504 32.73 -18.44 -9.72
C ARG A 504 31.59 -18.44 -10.70
N VAL A 505 30.63 -17.54 -10.49
CA VAL A 505 29.39 -17.47 -11.25
C VAL A 505 29.18 -16.08 -11.84
N ILE A 506 28.76 -16.03 -13.09
CA ILE A 506 28.26 -14.80 -13.72
C ILE A 506 26.74 -14.93 -13.83
N VAL A 507 25.99 -14.09 -13.14
CA VAL A 507 24.54 -13.98 -13.28
C VAL A 507 24.24 -12.89 -14.29
N LEU A 508 23.62 -13.28 -15.43
CA LEU A 508 23.22 -12.37 -16.48
C LEU A 508 21.71 -12.07 -16.37
N ASP A 509 21.39 -10.84 -16.02
CA ASP A 509 20.02 -10.35 -15.93
C ASP A 509 19.60 -9.57 -17.17
N ASN A 510 18.72 -10.15 -17.99
CA ASN A 510 18.15 -9.50 -19.16
C ASN A 510 16.78 -8.85 -18.92
N ASN A 511 16.17 -9.12 -17.78
CA ASN A 511 14.77 -8.76 -17.54
C ASN A 511 14.62 -7.54 -16.63
N ASN A 512 15.69 -7.11 -15.96
CA ASN A 512 15.69 -6.02 -14.97
C ASN A 512 14.64 -6.24 -13.86
N HIS A 513 14.42 -7.50 -13.47
CA HIS A 513 13.47 -7.90 -12.46
C HIS A 513 14.15 -8.52 -11.24
N ALA A 514 13.40 -8.63 -10.15
CA ALA A 514 13.91 -9.16 -8.88
C ALA A 514 14.48 -10.60 -8.97
N ALA A 515 14.19 -11.37 -10.02
CA ALA A 515 14.65 -12.74 -10.15
C ALA A 515 16.18 -12.82 -10.31
N GLY A 516 16.77 -12.07 -11.24
CA GLY A 516 18.23 -12.07 -11.46
C GLY A 516 19.01 -11.62 -10.23
N VAL A 517 18.56 -10.53 -9.59
CA VAL A 517 19.16 -10.03 -8.34
C VAL A 517 19.03 -11.06 -7.23
N GLY A 518 17.85 -11.70 -7.08
CA GLY A 518 17.62 -12.70 -6.03
C GLY A 518 18.51 -13.93 -6.17
N VAL A 519 18.71 -14.45 -7.39
CA VAL A 519 19.65 -15.57 -7.64
C VAL A 519 21.09 -15.14 -7.33
N ALA A 520 21.51 -13.92 -7.71
CA ALA A 520 22.83 -13.43 -7.41
C ALA A 520 23.05 -13.27 -5.90
N GLU A 521 22.03 -12.75 -5.18
CA GLU A 521 22.03 -12.64 -3.71
C GLU A 521 22.18 -14.02 -3.06
N GLN A 522 21.34 -14.98 -3.45
CA GLN A 522 21.35 -16.34 -2.90
C GLN A 522 22.73 -17.01 -3.08
N LEU A 523 23.27 -16.99 -4.28
CA LEU A 523 24.59 -17.56 -4.56
C LEU A 523 25.70 -16.88 -3.77
N ALA A 524 25.63 -15.55 -3.56
CA ALA A 524 26.61 -14.83 -2.76
C ALA A 524 26.49 -15.20 -1.26
N VAL A 525 25.30 -15.40 -0.74
CA VAL A 525 25.05 -15.89 0.63
C VAL A 525 25.59 -17.31 0.80
N GLU A 526 25.47 -18.16 -0.21
CA GLU A 526 26.01 -19.53 -0.23
C GLU A 526 27.55 -19.58 -0.35
N GLY A 527 28.20 -18.45 -0.60
CA GLY A 527 29.66 -18.30 -0.60
C GLY A 527 30.32 -18.37 -1.98
N HIS A 528 29.55 -18.27 -3.06
CA HIS A 528 30.08 -18.17 -4.42
C HIS A 528 30.67 -16.78 -4.69
N ASP A 529 31.66 -16.72 -5.58
CA ASP A 529 32.20 -15.46 -6.14
C ASP A 529 31.32 -15.03 -7.32
N VAL A 530 30.40 -14.09 -7.07
CA VAL A 530 29.34 -13.73 -8.00
C VAL A 530 29.65 -12.41 -8.72
N THR A 531 29.57 -12.46 -10.05
CA THR A 531 29.56 -11.26 -10.90
C THR A 531 28.15 -11.07 -11.46
N PHE A 532 27.46 -10.00 -11.05
CA PHE A 532 26.14 -9.65 -11.56
C PHE A 532 26.23 -8.70 -12.75
N VAL A 533 25.64 -9.10 -13.87
CA VAL A 533 25.61 -8.32 -15.11
C VAL A 533 24.15 -8.04 -15.47
N THR A 534 23.79 -6.77 -15.50
CA THR A 534 22.41 -6.33 -15.78
C THR A 534 22.40 -5.19 -16.80
N THR A 535 21.28 -5.05 -17.51
CA THR A 535 20.97 -3.90 -18.36
C THR A 535 20.23 -2.80 -17.58
N ALA A 536 19.89 -3.02 -16.31
CA ALA A 536 19.31 -2.01 -15.44
C ALA A 536 20.38 -0.94 -15.13
N TYR A 537 19.94 0.29 -15.09
CA TYR A 537 20.78 1.45 -14.79
C TYR A 537 20.57 1.92 -13.36
#